data_3048a19d8ffda09918ca4f5dbfa11f68
#
_entry.id   3048a19d8ffda09918ca4f5dbfa11f68
#
_cell.length_a   1.000
_cell.length_b   1.000
_cell.length_c   1.000
_cell.angle_alpha   90.00
_cell.angle_beta   90.00
_cell.angle_gamma   90.00
#
_symmetry.space_group_name_H-M   'P 1'
#
loop_
_entity.id
_entity.type
_entity.pdbx_description
1 polymer ?
#
loop_
_entity_poly.entity_id
_entity_poly.type
_entity_poly.pdbx_seq_one_letter_code
_entity_poly.pdbx_strand_id
1 'polypeptide(L)'
;MLRIEVLVVVDSMKVDVSDTIVLSNSSVDYPNIVERDSSQEDLIHNKLSETSIEEKNLHNFYNLAKYYDLAFLRDVDSDIKFFIKTFDRYYGTKGNRILEPACGPGLFLSHVPKFGYYILGYDLNPAMVGFSKERLKNLNISNQNADAVIANMVDAKFDKKFDAAFICINSLGYLRKESDILSHFKNMSKSLNEGGIYIVEISFKCDDIKNEKRIDDTWYAKNEDIELEVTWAINWYDIEKRIRHVDFKMRAVDKGEIIDIEESHDLRLWIFDEFKEFTKLSGFEIVGIFNQDYEEISTQNVITGELGALFVVLKKS
;
A
#
# COMPACT_ATOMS: atom_id res chain seq x y z
N MET A 1 12.79 7.37 -1.92
CA MET A 1 12.32 8.30 -0.87
C MET A 1 10.83 8.48 -1.12
N LEU A 2 9.97 7.80 -0.38
CA LEU A 2 8.53 8.02 -0.49
C LEU A 2 8.23 9.40 0.08
N ARG A 3 7.76 10.30 -0.76
CA ARG A 3 7.29 11.61 -0.33
C ARG A 3 5.84 11.43 0.14
N ILE A 4 5.65 11.19 1.43
CA ILE A 4 4.33 11.22 2.05
C ILE A 4 4.11 12.67 2.50
N GLU A 5 3.33 13.43 1.73
CA GLU A 5 2.84 14.73 2.18
C GLU A 5 1.63 14.49 3.08
N VAL A 6 1.83 14.63 4.38
CA VAL A 6 0.74 14.57 5.36
C VAL A 6 0.06 15.92 5.40
N LEU A 7 -1.13 16.02 4.80
CA LEU A 7 -1.97 17.20 4.91
C LEU A 7 -2.72 17.15 6.25
N VAL A 8 -2.37 18.05 7.16
CA VAL A 8 -3.14 18.24 8.40
C VAL A 8 -4.40 19.03 8.05
N VAL A 9 -5.55 18.39 8.08
CA VAL A 9 -6.85 19.09 7.98
C VAL A 9 -7.17 19.66 9.36
N VAL A 10 -6.91 20.95 9.56
CA VAL A 10 -7.49 21.73 10.65
C VAL A 10 -8.71 22.44 10.08
N ASP A 11 -9.85 22.21 10.72
CA ASP A 11 -11.12 22.83 10.37
C ASP A 11 -10.99 24.38 10.46
N SER A 12 -11.42 25.06 9.37
CA SER A 12 -11.60 26.53 9.27
C SER A 12 -10.39 27.43 9.54
N MET A 13 -9.42 27.49 8.58
CA MET A 13 -8.76 28.75 8.18
C MET A 13 -7.98 28.54 6.89
N LYS A 14 -8.26 29.35 5.86
CA LYS A 14 -7.44 29.43 4.63
C LYS A 14 -6.09 30.01 5.02
N VAL A 15 -5.03 29.22 4.88
CA VAL A 15 -3.65 29.70 4.95
C VAL A 15 -2.98 29.38 3.62
N ASP A 16 -2.43 30.40 3.01
CA ASP A 16 -1.68 30.37 1.77
C ASP A 16 -0.36 29.62 2.02
N VAL A 17 -0.12 28.53 1.27
CA VAL A 17 1.04 27.65 1.49
C VAL A 17 2.18 28.10 0.58
N SER A 18 3.00 29.02 1.05
CA SER A 18 4.26 29.40 0.41
C SER A 18 5.49 29.32 1.33
N ASP A 19 5.41 28.65 2.48
CA ASP A 19 6.55 28.56 3.38
C ASP A 19 7.07 27.11 3.51
N THR A 20 8.30 26.93 3.08
CA THR A 20 9.10 25.71 3.24
C THR A 20 9.38 25.48 4.72
N ILE A 21 8.80 24.45 5.32
CA ILE A 21 9.11 24.06 6.71
C ILE A 21 10.43 23.31 6.71
N VAL A 22 11.45 23.93 7.25
CA VAL A 22 12.72 23.29 7.63
C VAL A 22 12.50 22.56 8.95
N LEU A 23 12.54 21.22 8.93
CA LEU A 23 12.49 20.41 10.15
C LEU A 23 13.81 20.56 10.91
N SER A 24 13.80 21.28 12.03
CA SER A 24 14.89 21.27 12.99
C SER A 24 14.76 20.06 13.92
N ASN A 25 15.84 19.27 14.05
CA ASN A 25 15.97 18.23 15.06
C ASN A 25 15.89 18.86 16.46
N SER A 26 14.75 18.77 17.11
CA SER A 26 14.63 19.04 18.54
C SER A 26 14.40 17.72 19.26
N SER A 27 15.41 17.31 20.05
CA SER A 27 15.32 16.22 21.02
C SER A 27 14.22 16.51 22.04
N VAL A 28 13.20 15.68 22.08
CA VAL A 28 12.20 15.68 23.15
C VAL A 28 12.69 14.73 24.23
N ASP A 29 13.00 15.27 25.42
CA ASP A 29 13.37 14.49 26.62
C ASP A 29 12.14 13.69 27.09
N TYR A 30 12.24 12.37 27.05
CA TYR A 30 11.28 11.46 27.67
C TYR A 30 11.62 11.25 29.17
N PRO A 31 10.62 11.13 30.05
CA PRO A 31 10.89 10.86 31.49
C PRO A 31 11.48 9.46 31.67
N ASN A 32 12.47 9.37 32.58
CA ASN A 32 13.28 8.22 32.92
C ASN A 32 12.45 6.94 33.15
N ILE A 33 12.85 5.86 32.47
CA ILE A 33 12.38 4.50 32.70
C ILE A 33 12.89 4.05 34.07
N VAL A 34 11.98 3.70 34.98
CA VAL A 34 12.28 3.07 36.27
C VAL A 34 12.74 1.64 35.99
N GLU A 35 13.94 1.27 36.43
CA GLU A 35 14.47 -0.09 36.38
C GLU A 35 13.50 -1.06 37.08
N ARG A 36 13.06 -2.10 36.34
CA ARG A 36 12.22 -3.17 36.88
C ARG A 36 13.09 -4.32 37.40
N ASP A 37 12.70 -4.81 38.57
CA ASP A 37 13.27 -5.94 39.27
C ASP A 37 13.14 -7.25 38.49
N SER A 38 14.27 -7.95 38.29
CA SER A 38 14.42 -9.18 37.51
C SER A 38 13.68 -10.42 38.07
N SER A 39 13.06 -10.32 39.22
CA SER A 39 12.33 -11.44 39.87
C SER A 39 10.89 -11.65 39.35
N GLN A 40 10.38 -10.77 38.49
CA GLN A 40 9.04 -10.89 37.90
C GLN A 40 9.04 -11.42 36.46
N GLU A 41 10.19 -11.57 35.85
CA GLU A 41 10.26 -12.04 34.42
C GLU A 41 9.89 -13.53 34.26
N ASP A 42 10.21 -14.38 35.23
CA ASP A 42 9.91 -15.83 35.18
C ASP A 42 8.40 -16.16 35.32
N LEU A 43 7.63 -15.27 35.94
CA LEU A 43 6.17 -15.47 36.11
C LEU A 43 5.38 -14.99 34.88
N ILE A 44 5.95 -14.10 34.09
CA ILE A 44 5.33 -13.59 32.85
C ILE A 44 5.60 -14.56 31.71
N HIS A 45 6.77 -15.22 31.66
CA HIS A 45 7.12 -16.15 30.61
C HIS A 45 6.25 -17.42 30.59
N ASN A 46 5.80 -17.90 31.74
CA ASN A 46 4.93 -19.08 31.82
C ASN A 46 3.44 -18.80 31.57
N LYS A 47 3.01 -17.53 31.55
CA LYS A 47 1.63 -17.15 31.16
C LYS A 47 1.48 -16.81 29.68
N LEU A 48 2.58 -16.56 28.96
CA LEU A 48 2.56 -16.19 27.53
C LEU A 48 2.56 -17.41 26.59
N SER A 49 2.72 -18.65 27.10
CA SER A 49 2.76 -19.86 26.27
C SER A 49 1.39 -20.45 25.91
N GLU A 50 0.29 -19.92 26.46
CA GLU A 50 -1.08 -20.40 26.20
C GLU A 50 -2.02 -19.34 25.59
N THR A 51 -1.50 -18.18 25.16
CA THR A 51 -2.33 -17.28 24.36
C THR A 51 -2.64 -17.92 23.02
N SER A 52 -3.92 -18.12 22.78
CA SER A 52 -4.44 -18.75 21.57
C SER A 52 -3.97 -18.00 20.31
N ILE A 53 -3.89 -18.71 19.19
CA ILE A 53 -3.58 -18.16 17.87
C ILE A 53 -4.49 -16.94 17.55
N GLU A 54 -5.69 -16.89 18.14
CA GLU A 54 -6.64 -15.77 18.00
C GLU A 54 -6.16 -14.47 18.68
N GLU A 55 -5.52 -14.52 19.85
CA GLU A 55 -4.98 -13.31 20.50
C GLU A 55 -3.75 -12.74 19.77
N LYS A 56 -2.91 -13.60 19.19
CA LYS A 56 -1.79 -13.13 18.33
C LYS A 56 -2.26 -12.43 17.05
N ASN A 57 -3.43 -12.81 16.53
CA ASN A 57 -4.01 -12.18 15.35
C ASN A 57 -4.68 -10.83 15.64
N LEU A 58 -5.07 -10.57 16.88
CA LEU A 58 -5.68 -9.28 17.29
C LEU A 58 -4.70 -8.10 17.26
N HIS A 59 -3.42 -8.36 17.37
CA HIS A 59 -2.36 -7.33 17.41
C HIS A 59 -1.61 -7.15 16.09
N ASN A 60 -2.09 -7.75 15.00
CA ASN A 60 -1.53 -7.52 13.67
C ASN A 60 -1.99 -6.15 13.16
N PHE A 61 -1.05 -5.31 12.66
CA PHE A 61 -1.31 -3.98 12.16
C PHE A 61 -2.43 -3.93 11.12
N TYR A 62 -2.51 -4.93 10.24
CA TYR A 62 -3.58 -5.01 9.25
C TYR A 62 -4.96 -5.30 9.83
N ASN A 63 -5.05 -5.81 11.06
CA ASN A 63 -6.32 -5.95 11.76
C ASN A 63 -6.77 -4.65 12.45
N LEU A 64 -5.88 -3.67 12.53
CA LEU A 64 -6.12 -2.36 13.11
C LEU A 64 -6.35 -1.30 12.02
N ALA A 65 -7.35 -1.54 11.18
CA ALA A 65 -7.62 -0.77 9.96
C ALA A 65 -7.72 0.75 10.20
N LYS A 66 -8.21 1.21 11.36
CA LYS A 66 -8.31 2.65 11.68
C LYS A 66 -6.93 3.32 11.84
N TYR A 67 -5.94 2.62 12.39
CA TYR A 67 -4.58 3.15 12.52
C TYR A 67 -3.84 3.06 11.21
N TYR A 68 -4.04 1.96 10.46
CA TYR A 68 -3.52 1.83 9.11
C TYR A 68 -4.03 2.96 8.22
N ASP A 69 -5.32 3.22 8.27
CA ASP A 69 -5.95 4.28 7.50
C ASP A 69 -5.34 5.66 7.82
N LEU A 70 -5.21 5.98 9.11
CA LEU A 70 -4.63 7.24 9.55
C LEU A 70 -3.14 7.33 9.16
N ALA A 71 -2.38 6.23 9.30
CA ALA A 71 -0.95 6.19 8.97
C ALA A 71 -0.65 6.43 7.49
N PHE A 72 -1.56 5.98 6.59
CA PHE A 72 -1.39 6.08 5.13
C PHE A 72 -2.39 7.03 4.46
N LEU A 73 -3.10 7.84 5.27
CA LEU A 73 -4.03 8.84 4.75
C LEU A 73 -3.25 9.92 3.98
N ARG A 74 -3.64 10.12 2.71
CA ARG A 74 -3.05 11.13 1.84
C ARG A 74 -4.06 11.60 0.80
N ASP A 75 -3.77 12.71 0.14
CA ASP A 75 -4.53 13.10 -1.05
C ASP A 75 -4.20 12.13 -2.21
N VAL A 76 -5.25 11.50 -2.75
CA VAL A 76 -5.15 10.57 -3.89
C VAL A 76 -5.78 11.13 -5.17
N ASP A 77 -6.28 12.35 -5.16
CA ASP A 77 -6.95 12.92 -6.32
C ASP A 77 -6.01 13.10 -7.51
N SER A 78 -4.73 13.39 -7.25
CA SER A 78 -3.70 13.47 -8.29
C SER A 78 -3.40 12.12 -8.91
N ASP A 79 -3.29 11.06 -8.09
CA ASP A 79 -3.12 9.68 -8.57
C ASP A 79 -4.31 9.26 -9.43
N ILE A 80 -5.54 9.53 -8.97
CA ILE A 80 -6.76 9.16 -9.70
C ILE A 80 -6.83 9.89 -11.04
N LYS A 81 -6.51 11.18 -11.08
CA LYS A 81 -6.45 11.94 -12.34
C LYS A 81 -5.41 11.35 -13.30
N PHE A 82 -4.25 10.98 -12.79
CA PHE A 82 -3.22 10.30 -13.59
C PHE A 82 -3.70 8.94 -14.09
N PHE A 83 -4.33 8.10 -13.24
CA PHE A 83 -4.86 6.80 -13.65
C PHE A 83 -5.93 6.97 -14.75
N ILE A 84 -6.91 7.86 -14.56
CA ILE A 84 -7.96 8.11 -15.55
C ILE A 84 -7.36 8.58 -16.89
N LYS A 85 -6.44 9.55 -16.86
CA LYS A 85 -5.73 10.03 -18.05
C LYS A 85 -4.98 8.89 -18.77
N THR A 86 -4.40 7.98 -18.01
CA THR A 86 -3.68 6.82 -18.52
C THR A 86 -4.66 5.80 -19.13
N PHE A 87 -5.81 5.55 -18.49
CA PHE A 87 -6.87 4.71 -19.05
C PHE A 87 -7.40 5.28 -20.36
N ASP A 88 -7.69 6.59 -20.41
CA ASP A 88 -8.15 7.25 -21.64
C ASP A 88 -7.12 7.16 -22.77
N ARG A 89 -5.83 7.32 -22.45
CA ARG A 89 -4.73 7.26 -23.43
C ARG A 89 -4.59 5.88 -24.07
N TYR A 90 -4.69 4.80 -23.28
CA TYR A 90 -4.34 3.45 -23.74
C TYR A 90 -5.53 2.53 -24.01
N TYR A 91 -6.68 2.78 -23.37
CA TYR A 91 -7.91 2.00 -23.56
C TYR A 91 -8.99 2.76 -24.32
N GLY A 92 -9.09 4.06 -24.08
CA GLY A 92 -10.12 4.94 -24.62
C GLY A 92 -11.24 5.21 -23.61
N THR A 93 -12.03 6.25 -23.89
CA THR A 93 -13.03 6.84 -22.96
C THR A 93 -14.30 6.00 -22.76
N LYS A 94 -14.38 4.77 -23.23
CA LYS A 94 -15.60 3.94 -23.22
C LYS A 94 -15.80 3.15 -21.92
N GLY A 95 -14.73 3.00 -21.12
CA GLY A 95 -14.75 2.21 -19.89
C GLY A 95 -15.04 3.06 -18.67
N ASN A 96 -15.75 2.49 -17.70
CA ASN A 96 -16.05 3.16 -16.44
C ASN A 96 -15.94 2.25 -15.20
N ARG A 97 -15.46 1.01 -15.38
CA ARG A 97 -15.35 0.04 -14.28
C ARG A 97 -13.90 -0.24 -13.95
N ILE A 98 -13.54 0.06 -12.70
CA ILE A 98 -12.17 -0.08 -12.17
C ILE A 98 -12.14 -1.19 -11.10
N LEU A 99 -11.04 -1.95 -11.06
CA LEU A 99 -10.74 -2.97 -10.05
C LEU A 99 -9.50 -2.57 -9.26
N GLU A 100 -9.57 -2.67 -7.93
CA GLU A 100 -8.43 -2.42 -7.04
C GLU A 100 -8.10 -3.65 -6.20
N PRO A 101 -7.07 -4.43 -6.55
CA PRO A 101 -6.49 -5.45 -5.67
C PRO A 101 -5.83 -4.84 -4.44
N ALA A 102 -5.92 -5.52 -3.29
CA ALA A 102 -5.34 -5.08 -2.01
C ALA A 102 -5.77 -3.66 -1.64
N CYS A 103 -7.08 -3.39 -1.70
CA CYS A 103 -7.65 -2.05 -1.52
C CYS A 103 -7.52 -1.50 -0.08
N GLY A 104 -7.11 -2.32 0.88
CA GLY A 104 -6.95 -1.93 2.28
C GLY A 104 -8.21 -1.27 2.85
N PRO A 105 -8.06 -0.13 3.56
CA PRO A 105 -9.18 0.59 4.19
C PRO A 105 -10.04 1.40 3.19
N GLY A 106 -9.83 1.25 1.87
CA GLY A 106 -10.69 1.79 0.83
C GLY A 106 -10.52 3.29 0.56
N LEU A 107 -9.31 3.81 0.65
CA LEU A 107 -9.03 5.21 0.37
C LEU A 107 -9.44 5.59 -1.06
N PHE A 108 -8.98 4.85 -2.07
CA PHE A 108 -9.35 5.06 -3.48
C PHE A 108 -10.84 4.79 -3.74
N LEU A 109 -11.43 3.79 -3.05
CA LEU A 109 -12.86 3.47 -3.18
C LEU A 109 -13.75 4.67 -2.82
N SER A 110 -13.31 5.50 -1.89
CA SER A 110 -14.06 6.68 -1.46
C SER A 110 -13.87 7.90 -2.38
N HIS A 111 -12.88 7.90 -3.28
CA HIS A 111 -12.54 9.04 -4.13
C HIS A 111 -12.87 8.81 -5.62
N VAL A 112 -12.60 7.62 -6.16
CA VAL A 112 -12.83 7.30 -7.59
C VAL A 112 -14.26 7.63 -8.07
N PRO A 113 -15.34 7.40 -7.28
CA PRO A 113 -16.68 7.76 -7.70
C PRO A 113 -16.91 9.24 -7.99
N LYS A 114 -16.13 10.14 -7.38
CA LYS A 114 -16.20 11.59 -7.64
C LYS A 114 -15.85 11.93 -9.10
N PHE A 115 -15.12 11.03 -9.77
CA PHE A 115 -14.70 11.16 -11.17
C PHE A 115 -15.63 10.43 -12.15
N GLY A 116 -16.76 9.87 -11.68
CA GLY A 116 -17.75 9.20 -12.52
C GLY A 116 -17.46 7.74 -12.84
N TYR A 117 -16.53 7.12 -12.13
CA TYR A 117 -16.17 5.70 -12.30
C TYR A 117 -16.77 4.83 -11.21
N TYR A 118 -17.16 3.61 -11.58
CA TYR A 118 -17.41 2.54 -10.61
C TYR A 118 -16.10 1.88 -10.22
N ILE A 119 -15.91 1.60 -8.94
CA ILE A 119 -14.74 0.87 -8.45
C ILE A 119 -15.17 -0.30 -7.55
N LEU A 120 -14.55 -1.46 -7.77
CA LEU A 120 -14.59 -2.59 -6.86
C LEU A 120 -13.20 -2.80 -6.27
N GLY A 121 -13.09 -2.65 -4.95
CA GLY A 121 -11.89 -3.04 -4.23
C GLY A 121 -12.02 -4.44 -3.65
N TYR A 122 -10.90 -5.13 -3.50
CA TYR A 122 -10.85 -6.35 -2.71
C TYR A 122 -9.57 -6.46 -1.91
N ASP A 123 -9.68 -7.04 -0.74
CA ASP A 123 -8.57 -7.27 0.16
C ASP A 123 -8.70 -8.66 0.80
N LEU A 124 -7.57 -9.26 1.17
CA LEU A 124 -7.56 -10.53 1.88
C LEU A 124 -8.04 -10.38 3.33
N ASN A 125 -7.81 -9.21 3.93
CA ASN A 125 -8.07 -8.96 5.34
C ASN A 125 -9.52 -8.50 5.57
N PRO A 126 -10.33 -9.25 6.36
CA PRO A 126 -11.71 -8.89 6.65
C PRO A 126 -11.87 -7.56 7.40
N ALA A 127 -10.89 -7.18 8.26
CA ALA A 127 -10.96 -5.91 8.99
C ALA A 127 -10.80 -4.72 8.05
N MET A 128 -9.91 -4.80 7.06
CA MET A 128 -9.74 -3.80 6.01
C MET A 128 -11.02 -3.65 5.18
N VAL A 129 -11.60 -4.76 4.73
CA VAL A 129 -12.86 -4.74 3.95
C VAL A 129 -14.02 -4.19 4.78
N GLY A 130 -14.10 -4.57 6.06
CA GLY A 130 -15.11 -4.04 7.00
C GLY A 130 -15.01 -2.52 7.14
N PHE A 131 -13.80 -2.01 7.34
CA PHE A 131 -13.52 -0.58 7.44
C PHE A 131 -13.83 0.16 6.13
N SER A 132 -13.46 -0.40 4.98
CA SER A 132 -13.82 0.13 3.66
C SER A 132 -15.32 0.30 3.50
N LYS A 133 -16.11 -0.72 3.84
CA LYS A 133 -17.58 -0.66 3.75
C LYS A 133 -18.18 0.38 4.68
N GLU A 134 -17.67 0.50 5.90
CA GLU A 134 -18.08 1.52 6.84
C GLU A 134 -17.77 2.94 6.34
N ARG A 135 -16.55 3.14 5.79
CA ARG A 135 -16.16 4.39 5.12
C ARG A 135 -17.12 4.78 4.00
N LEU A 136 -17.41 3.86 3.08
CA LEU A 136 -18.35 4.11 1.98
C LEU A 136 -19.75 4.47 2.49
N LYS A 137 -20.24 3.76 3.52
CA LYS A 137 -21.52 4.06 4.17
C LYS A 137 -21.54 5.45 4.79
N ASN A 138 -20.50 5.82 5.54
CA ASN A 138 -20.41 7.11 6.23
C ASN A 138 -20.35 8.29 5.23
N LEU A 139 -19.77 8.06 4.05
CA LEU A 139 -19.71 9.02 2.95
C LEU A 139 -20.95 8.97 2.04
N ASN A 140 -21.98 8.15 2.34
CA ASN A 140 -23.17 7.95 1.53
C ASN A 140 -22.87 7.52 0.08
N ILE A 141 -21.78 6.76 -0.14
CA ILE A 141 -21.41 6.19 -1.43
C ILE A 141 -22.14 4.86 -1.58
N SER A 142 -23.00 4.76 -2.61
CA SER A 142 -23.77 3.53 -2.86
C SER A 142 -22.89 2.44 -3.46
N ASN A 143 -23.30 1.17 -3.28
CA ASN A 143 -22.66 0.01 -3.89
C ASN A 143 -22.75 -0.04 -5.44
N GLN A 144 -23.52 0.85 -6.03
CA GLN A 144 -23.53 1.05 -7.49
C GLN A 144 -22.34 1.89 -7.97
N ASN A 145 -21.70 2.63 -7.07
CA ASN A 145 -20.57 3.51 -7.36
C ASN A 145 -19.25 2.92 -6.85
N ALA A 146 -19.24 2.31 -5.66
CA ALA A 146 -18.08 1.62 -5.10
C ALA A 146 -18.53 0.48 -4.17
N ASP A 147 -17.73 -0.60 -4.13
CA ASP A 147 -17.91 -1.70 -3.19
C ASP A 147 -16.56 -2.31 -2.82
N ALA A 148 -16.53 -3.07 -1.72
CA ALA A 148 -15.38 -3.82 -1.25
C ALA A 148 -15.76 -5.27 -0.93
N VAL A 149 -14.90 -6.22 -1.30
CA VAL A 149 -15.14 -7.66 -1.03
C VAL A 149 -13.89 -8.33 -0.48
N ILE A 150 -14.07 -9.39 0.30
CA ILE A 150 -12.96 -10.22 0.76
C ILE A 150 -12.58 -11.16 -0.38
N ALA A 151 -11.32 -11.06 -0.86
CA ALA A 151 -10.77 -11.97 -1.85
C ALA A 151 -9.25 -11.97 -1.81
N ASN A 152 -8.65 -13.08 -2.28
CA ASN A 152 -7.21 -13.20 -2.40
C ASN A 152 -6.77 -12.77 -3.81
N MET A 153 -5.76 -11.89 -3.91
CA MET A 153 -5.28 -11.41 -5.20
C MET A 153 -4.64 -12.52 -6.07
N VAL A 154 -4.30 -13.67 -5.49
CA VAL A 154 -3.75 -14.82 -6.22
C VAL A 154 -4.81 -15.46 -7.13
N ASP A 155 -6.07 -15.57 -6.66
CA ASP A 155 -7.10 -16.39 -7.32
C ASP A 155 -8.49 -15.75 -7.39
N ALA A 156 -8.62 -14.47 -7.08
CA ALA A 156 -9.87 -13.73 -7.14
C ALA A 156 -10.55 -13.85 -8.51
N LYS A 157 -11.85 -14.08 -8.51
CA LYS A 157 -12.68 -14.20 -9.72
C LYS A 157 -13.91 -13.33 -9.60
N PHE A 158 -14.28 -12.68 -10.69
CA PHE A 158 -15.42 -11.77 -10.74
C PHE A 158 -16.33 -12.12 -11.91
N ASP A 159 -17.65 -12.01 -11.70
CA ASP A 159 -18.64 -12.27 -12.76
C ASP A 159 -18.62 -11.22 -13.87
N LYS A 160 -18.30 -9.97 -13.50
CA LYS A 160 -18.22 -8.85 -14.44
C LYS A 160 -16.77 -8.45 -14.67
N LYS A 161 -16.45 -8.15 -15.91
CA LYS A 161 -15.15 -7.63 -16.29
C LYS A 161 -15.03 -6.14 -16.01
N PHE A 162 -13.78 -5.68 -15.95
CA PHE A 162 -13.39 -4.30 -15.68
C PHE A 162 -12.64 -3.74 -16.89
N ASP A 163 -12.66 -2.44 -17.04
CA ASP A 163 -12.00 -1.73 -18.13
C ASP A 163 -10.56 -1.38 -17.75
N ALA A 164 -10.38 -1.15 -16.46
CA ALA A 164 -9.07 -0.84 -15.90
C ALA A 164 -8.91 -1.42 -14.49
N ALA A 165 -7.68 -1.52 -14.04
CA ALA A 165 -7.30 -1.85 -12.68
C ALA A 165 -6.06 -1.07 -12.27
N PHE A 166 -5.86 -0.92 -10.96
CA PHE A 166 -4.59 -0.45 -10.40
C PHE A 166 -4.31 -1.14 -9.06
N ILE A 167 -3.04 -1.30 -8.72
CA ILE A 167 -2.56 -1.74 -7.41
C ILE A 167 -1.48 -0.78 -6.94
N CYS A 168 -1.60 -0.30 -5.71
CA CYS A 168 -0.74 0.75 -5.17
C CYS A 168 0.09 0.28 -3.98
N ILE A 169 0.99 1.18 -3.53
CA ILE A 169 1.81 1.04 -2.32
C ILE A 169 2.61 -0.27 -2.31
N ASN A 170 3.13 -0.67 -3.47
CA ASN A 170 3.98 -1.86 -3.60
C ASN A 170 3.34 -3.17 -3.07
N SER A 171 1.99 -3.23 -2.99
CA SER A 171 1.24 -4.37 -2.43
C SER A 171 1.51 -5.68 -3.17
N LEU A 172 1.93 -5.61 -4.44
CA LEU A 172 2.35 -6.78 -5.21
C LEU A 172 3.56 -7.50 -4.57
N GLY A 173 4.34 -6.82 -3.72
CA GLY A 173 5.46 -7.38 -2.98
C GLY A 173 5.08 -8.53 -2.02
N TYR A 174 3.81 -8.63 -1.62
CA TYR A 174 3.34 -9.76 -0.80
C TYR A 174 3.25 -11.09 -1.55
N LEU A 175 3.26 -11.08 -2.89
CA LEU A 175 3.34 -12.28 -3.71
C LEU A 175 4.80 -12.74 -3.85
N ARG A 176 5.25 -13.63 -2.97
CA ARG A 176 6.64 -14.11 -2.94
C ARG A 176 6.92 -15.27 -3.90
N LYS A 177 5.92 -16.14 -4.11
CA LYS A 177 6.05 -17.32 -4.98
C LYS A 177 5.74 -16.96 -6.42
N GLU A 178 6.56 -17.43 -7.36
CA GLU A 178 6.34 -17.23 -8.80
C GLU A 178 5.00 -17.78 -9.29
N SER A 179 4.56 -18.92 -8.72
CA SER A 179 3.24 -19.49 -9.01
C SER A 179 2.10 -18.52 -8.68
N ASP A 180 2.22 -17.83 -7.54
CA ASP A 180 1.21 -16.90 -7.05
C ASP A 180 1.21 -15.61 -7.89
N ILE A 181 2.41 -15.15 -8.30
CA ILE A 181 2.58 -14.00 -9.20
C ILE A 181 1.95 -14.28 -10.55
N LEU A 182 2.28 -15.43 -11.16
CA LEU A 182 1.70 -15.83 -12.44
C LEU A 182 0.18 -16.01 -12.35
N SER A 183 -0.31 -16.58 -11.23
CA SER A 183 -1.74 -16.73 -10.99
C SER A 183 -2.42 -15.37 -10.89
N HIS A 184 -1.85 -14.43 -10.13
CA HIS A 184 -2.34 -13.06 -10.00
C HIS A 184 -2.47 -12.37 -11.36
N PHE A 185 -1.38 -12.27 -12.13
CA PHE A 185 -1.43 -11.61 -13.43
C PHE A 185 -2.38 -12.28 -14.43
N LYS A 186 -2.44 -13.62 -14.44
CA LYS A 186 -3.43 -14.35 -15.27
C LYS A 186 -4.87 -14.07 -14.84
N ASN A 187 -5.14 -13.95 -13.54
CA ASN A 187 -6.47 -13.61 -13.05
C ASN A 187 -6.81 -12.16 -13.34
N MET A 188 -5.86 -11.23 -13.21
CA MET A 188 -6.06 -9.84 -13.62
C MET A 188 -6.35 -9.73 -15.12
N SER A 189 -5.60 -10.43 -15.98
CA SER A 189 -5.88 -10.48 -17.42
C SER A 189 -7.29 -11.02 -17.71
N LYS A 190 -7.75 -12.07 -17.01
CA LYS A 190 -9.10 -12.60 -17.15
C LYS A 190 -10.19 -11.64 -16.66
N SER A 191 -9.89 -10.86 -15.62
CA SER A 191 -10.83 -9.91 -15.03
C SER A 191 -11.01 -8.64 -15.86
N LEU A 192 -10.06 -8.34 -16.75
CA LEU A 192 -10.12 -7.18 -17.63
C LEU A 192 -10.79 -7.51 -18.97
N ASN A 193 -11.44 -6.50 -19.54
CA ASN A 193 -11.88 -6.49 -20.93
C ASN A 193 -10.68 -6.54 -21.88
N GLU A 194 -10.89 -6.89 -23.15
CA GLU A 194 -9.83 -6.86 -24.18
C GLU A 194 -9.28 -5.45 -24.34
N GLY A 195 -7.94 -5.32 -24.33
CA GLY A 195 -7.24 -4.04 -24.32
C GLY A 195 -7.30 -3.29 -22.99
N GLY A 196 -7.91 -3.86 -21.95
CA GLY A 196 -8.02 -3.26 -20.62
C GLY A 196 -6.65 -2.99 -19.99
N ILE A 197 -6.59 -2.00 -19.10
CA ILE A 197 -5.34 -1.47 -18.53
C ILE A 197 -5.19 -1.90 -17.07
N TYR A 198 -3.98 -2.30 -16.70
CA TYR A 198 -3.61 -2.54 -15.32
C TYR A 198 -2.39 -1.70 -14.93
N ILE A 199 -2.54 -0.74 -14.04
CA ILE A 199 -1.45 0.08 -13.51
C ILE A 199 -0.92 -0.57 -12.23
N VAL A 200 0.39 -0.80 -12.19
CA VAL A 200 1.07 -1.41 -11.04
C VAL A 200 2.06 -0.42 -10.48
N GLU A 201 1.83 0.05 -9.24
CA GLU A 201 2.82 0.81 -8.50
C GLU A 201 3.80 -0.15 -7.84
N ILE A 202 5.08 -0.07 -8.22
CA ILE A 202 6.10 -1.05 -7.85
C ILE A 202 7.48 -0.42 -7.81
N SER A 203 8.31 -0.85 -6.83
CA SER A 203 9.72 -0.49 -6.76
C SER A 203 10.58 -1.62 -7.31
N PHE A 204 11.43 -1.31 -8.27
CA PHE A 204 12.43 -2.24 -8.78
C PHE A 204 13.77 -1.98 -8.12
N LYS A 205 14.54 -3.04 -7.98
CA LYS A 205 15.93 -2.96 -7.55
C LYS A 205 16.84 -3.32 -8.71
N CYS A 206 17.92 -2.55 -8.89
CA CYS A 206 18.96 -2.84 -9.90
C CYS A 206 19.91 -3.92 -9.38
N ASP A 207 20.59 -4.61 -10.31
CA ASP A 207 21.45 -5.79 -10.01
C ASP A 207 22.68 -5.48 -9.12
N ASP A 208 23.08 -4.22 -8.98
CA ASP A 208 24.25 -3.79 -8.20
C ASP A 208 23.96 -3.61 -6.69
N ILE A 209 23.01 -4.37 -6.15
CA ILE A 209 22.65 -4.28 -4.73
C ILE A 209 23.80 -4.78 -3.87
N LYS A 210 24.64 -3.89 -3.41
CA LYS A 210 25.45 -4.13 -2.22
C LYS A 210 24.52 -4.14 -1.01
N ASN A 211 24.82 -4.96 0.01
CA ASN A 211 24.13 -4.92 1.30
C ASN A 211 24.15 -3.48 1.80
N GLU A 212 23.11 -2.74 1.43
CA GLU A 212 22.97 -1.35 1.81
C GLU A 212 22.67 -1.26 3.30
N LYS A 213 23.15 -0.18 3.89
CA LYS A 213 22.79 0.21 5.25
C LYS A 213 21.26 0.20 5.37
N ARG A 214 20.75 -0.28 6.51
CA ARG A 214 19.34 -0.18 6.89
C ARG A 214 18.78 1.21 6.53
N ILE A 215 17.66 1.23 5.84
CA ILE A 215 16.93 2.44 5.48
C ILE A 215 15.70 2.49 6.37
N ASP A 216 15.64 3.51 7.23
CA ASP A 216 14.48 3.76 8.09
C ASP A 216 13.72 4.96 7.53
N ASP A 217 12.40 4.81 7.42
CA ASP A 217 11.47 5.88 7.11
C ASP A 217 10.48 6.00 8.28
N THR A 218 10.46 7.16 8.91
CA THR A 218 9.60 7.41 10.08
C THR A 218 8.74 8.62 9.81
N TRP A 219 7.43 8.48 10.04
CA TRP A 219 6.47 9.57 9.89
C TRP A 219 5.47 9.60 11.03
N TYR A 220 4.79 10.72 11.16
CA TYR A 220 3.78 10.97 12.17
C TYR A 220 2.45 11.27 11.49
N ALA A 221 1.35 10.75 12.08
CA ALA A 221 0.01 11.06 11.63
C ALA A 221 -0.90 11.29 12.85
N LYS A 222 -1.88 12.17 12.73
CA LYS A 222 -2.82 12.43 13.81
C LYS A 222 -4.19 12.86 13.31
N ASN A 223 -5.19 12.62 14.15
CA ASN A 223 -6.52 13.24 14.07
C ASN A 223 -6.93 13.75 15.46
N GLU A 224 -8.22 14.01 15.69
CA GLU A 224 -8.72 14.56 16.97
C GLU A 224 -8.46 13.63 18.18
N ASP A 225 -8.50 12.31 17.97
CA ASP A 225 -8.46 11.30 19.04
C ASP A 225 -7.16 10.50 19.08
N ILE A 226 -6.42 10.43 17.96
CA ILE A 226 -5.32 9.48 17.75
C ILE A 226 -4.06 10.21 17.28
N GLU A 227 -2.92 9.92 17.92
CA GLU A 227 -1.60 10.29 17.44
C GLU A 227 -0.79 9.03 17.12
N LEU A 228 -0.12 9.01 15.96
CA LEU A 228 0.68 7.87 15.49
C LEU A 228 2.12 8.30 15.21
N GLU A 229 3.05 7.44 15.62
CA GLU A 229 4.40 7.38 15.11
C GLU A 229 4.59 6.04 14.40
N VAL A 230 5.01 6.07 13.15
CA VAL A 230 5.16 4.87 12.32
C VAL A 230 6.58 4.82 11.77
N THR A 231 7.24 3.67 11.89
CA THR A 231 8.54 3.42 11.27
C THR A 231 8.45 2.21 10.36
N TRP A 232 8.90 2.39 9.12
CA TRP A 232 9.07 1.34 8.13
C TRP A 232 10.55 1.24 7.80
N ALA A 233 11.16 0.11 8.09
CA ALA A 233 12.58 -0.08 7.93
C ALA A 233 12.90 -1.25 7.01
N ILE A 234 13.70 -1.01 5.98
CA ILE A 234 14.28 -2.10 5.17
C ILE A 234 15.55 -2.57 5.86
N ASN A 235 15.53 -3.79 6.37
CA ASN A 235 16.64 -4.34 7.17
C ASN A 235 17.71 -4.99 6.32
N TRP A 236 17.30 -5.84 5.37
CA TRP A 236 18.23 -6.58 4.50
C TRP A 236 17.51 -7.08 3.24
N TYR A 237 18.34 -7.48 2.27
CA TYR A 237 17.90 -8.10 1.02
C TYR A 237 18.54 -9.48 0.88
N ASP A 238 17.77 -10.46 0.41
CA ASP A 238 18.26 -11.73 -0.12
C ASP A 238 17.98 -11.76 -1.63
N ILE A 239 19.01 -11.44 -2.40
CA ILE A 239 18.90 -11.30 -3.85
C ILE A 239 18.61 -12.65 -4.51
N GLU A 240 19.21 -13.75 -4.02
CA GLU A 240 19.01 -15.08 -4.58
C GLU A 240 17.56 -15.55 -4.38
N LYS A 241 17.00 -15.31 -3.18
CA LYS A 241 15.62 -15.67 -2.86
C LYS A 241 14.60 -14.60 -3.28
N ARG A 242 15.06 -13.47 -3.80
CA ARG A 242 14.18 -12.33 -4.13
C ARG A 242 13.36 -11.85 -2.93
N ILE A 243 14.02 -11.68 -1.79
CA ILE A 243 13.38 -11.22 -0.55
C ILE A 243 13.93 -9.84 -0.17
N ARG A 244 13.01 -8.98 0.24
CA ARG A 244 13.25 -7.74 0.96
C ARG A 244 12.62 -7.89 2.35
N HIS A 245 13.44 -7.91 3.39
CA HIS A 245 12.98 -7.99 4.77
C HIS A 245 12.73 -6.60 5.33
N VAL A 246 11.54 -6.40 5.86
CA VAL A 246 11.06 -5.09 6.35
C VAL A 246 10.57 -5.24 7.76
N ASP A 247 10.99 -4.33 8.64
CA ASP A 247 10.42 -4.17 9.97
C ASP A 247 9.42 -3.00 9.94
N PHE A 248 8.30 -3.20 10.59
CA PHE A 248 7.27 -2.21 10.82
C PHE A 248 7.09 -2.00 12.31
N LYS A 249 7.10 -0.73 12.73
CA LYS A 249 6.79 -0.33 14.10
C LYS A 249 5.75 0.77 14.07
N MET A 250 4.79 0.69 14.97
CA MET A 250 3.80 1.74 15.18
C MET A 250 3.58 1.93 16.67
N ARG A 251 3.66 3.17 17.11
CA ARG A 251 3.13 3.60 18.40
C ARG A 251 1.93 4.49 18.17
N ALA A 252 0.79 4.10 18.76
CA ALA A 252 -0.43 4.89 18.75
C ALA A 252 -0.76 5.36 20.17
N VAL A 253 -1.18 6.61 20.30
CA VAL A 253 -1.86 7.13 21.49
C VAL A 253 -3.31 7.41 21.07
N ASP A 254 -4.25 6.60 21.58
CA ASP A 254 -5.68 6.68 21.26
C ASP A 254 -6.44 6.98 22.55
N LYS A 255 -6.94 8.21 22.72
CA LYS A 255 -7.64 8.67 23.92
C LYS A 255 -6.88 8.42 25.23
N GLY A 256 -5.55 8.48 25.16
CA GLY A 256 -4.65 8.25 26.28
C GLY A 256 -4.22 6.79 26.49
N GLU A 257 -4.74 5.85 25.74
CA GLU A 257 -4.24 4.47 25.70
C GLU A 257 -3.07 4.36 24.72
N ILE A 258 -2.00 3.69 25.12
CA ILE A 258 -0.82 3.45 24.27
C ILE A 258 -0.91 2.06 23.68
N ILE A 259 -0.75 1.98 22.35
CA ILE A 259 -0.73 0.74 21.58
C ILE A 259 0.59 0.71 20.81
N ASP A 260 1.44 -0.26 21.12
CA ASP A 260 2.68 -0.51 20.41
C ASP A 260 2.55 -1.77 19.56
N ILE A 261 2.94 -1.69 18.31
CA ILE A 261 2.99 -2.80 17.35
C ILE A 261 4.37 -2.88 16.74
N GLU A 262 4.91 -4.07 16.69
CA GLU A 262 6.16 -4.37 16.01
C GLU A 262 5.99 -5.67 15.21
N GLU A 263 6.24 -5.60 13.89
CA GLU A 263 6.08 -6.71 12.96
C GLU A 263 7.21 -6.73 11.95
N SER A 264 7.49 -7.91 11.40
CA SER A 264 8.43 -8.06 10.31
C SER A 264 7.76 -8.76 9.13
N HIS A 265 8.04 -8.29 7.93
CA HIS A 265 7.48 -8.81 6.69
C HIS A 265 8.58 -9.16 5.69
N ASP A 266 8.45 -10.32 5.06
CA ASP A 266 9.22 -10.66 3.88
C ASP A 266 8.41 -10.29 2.65
N LEU A 267 8.89 -9.32 1.88
CA LEU A 267 8.31 -8.91 0.62
C LEU A 267 9.18 -9.39 -0.54
N ARG A 268 8.57 -9.60 -1.71
CA ARG A 268 9.34 -9.87 -2.91
C ARG A 268 10.18 -8.67 -3.29
N LEU A 269 11.45 -8.93 -3.54
CA LEU A 269 12.37 -8.02 -4.21
C LEU A 269 12.12 -8.13 -5.72
N TRP A 270 11.66 -7.06 -6.35
CA TRP A 270 11.34 -7.05 -7.76
C TRP A 270 12.53 -6.60 -8.61
N ILE A 271 12.80 -7.37 -9.67
CA ILE A 271 13.72 -7.03 -10.75
C ILE A 271 12.90 -6.80 -12.02
N PHE A 272 13.22 -5.76 -12.76
CA PHE A 272 12.40 -5.32 -13.91
C PHE A 272 12.29 -6.38 -15.00
N ASP A 273 13.37 -7.11 -15.32
CA ASP A 273 13.32 -8.14 -16.34
C ASP A 273 12.43 -9.33 -15.97
N GLU A 274 12.45 -9.74 -14.69
CA GLU A 274 11.52 -10.77 -14.18
C GLU A 274 10.06 -10.28 -14.24
N PHE A 275 9.80 -9.04 -13.85
CA PHE A 275 8.48 -8.44 -13.94
C PHE A 275 7.95 -8.44 -15.38
N LYS A 276 8.78 -8.05 -16.36
CA LYS A 276 8.43 -8.11 -17.80
C LYS A 276 8.07 -9.52 -18.24
N GLU A 277 8.81 -10.52 -17.77
CA GLU A 277 8.55 -11.91 -18.13
C GLU A 277 7.20 -12.39 -17.57
N PHE A 278 6.93 -12.16 -16.28
CA PHE A 278 5.66 -12.54 -15.65
C PHE A 278 4.45 -11.88 -16.33
N THR A 279 4.54 -10.59 -16.63
CA THR A 279 3.45 -9.85 -17.29
C THR A 279 3.21 -10.37 -18.69
N LYS A 280 4.26 -10.59 -19.47
CA LYS A 280 4.18 -11.16 -20.84
C LYS A 280 3.58 -12.57 -20.85
N LEU A 281 4.02 -13.46 -19.95
CA LEU A 281 3.48 -14.83 -19.83
C LEU A 281 2.00 -14.87 -19.41
N SER A 282 1.49 -13.73 -18.92
CA SER A 282 0.11 -13.59 -18.46
C SER A 282 -0.78 -12.80 -19.42
N GLY A 283 -0.28 -12.48 -20.62
CA GLY A 283 -1.04 -11.80 -21.66
C GLY A 283 -1.11 -10.29 -21.47
N PHE A 284 -0.06 -9.68 -20.92
CA PHE A 284 0.09 -8.24 -20.82
C PHE A 284 1.28 -7.74 -21.61
N GLU A 285 1.16 -6.53 -22.13
CA GLU A 285 2.21 -5.72 -22.72
C GLU A 285 2.45 -4.48 -21.86
N ILE A 286 3.72 -4.12 -21.59
CA ILE A 286 4.06 -2.85 -20.95
C ILE A 286 3.95 -1.74 -21.99
N VAL A 287 3.03 -0.80 -21.81
CA VAL A 287 2.76 0.30 -22.74
C VAL A 287 3.20 1.67 -22.24
N GLY A 288 3.61 1.77 -20.97
CA GLY A 288 4.14 3.00 -20.37
C GLY A 288 4.76 2.74 -19.01
N ILE A 289 5.72 3.57 -18.61
CA ILE A 289 6.32 3.57 -17.27
C ILE A 289 6.45 5.02 -16.84
N PHE A 290 6.03 5.32 -15.63
CA PHE A 290 5.99 6.68 -15.10
C PHE A 290 6.64 6.72 -13.70
N ASN A 291 7.29 7.84 -13.39
CA ASN A 291 7.81 8.12 -12.05
C ASN A 291 6.69 8.61 -11.10
N GLN A 292 7.03 8.96 -9.88
CA GLN A 292 6.08 9.45 -8.87
C GLN A 292 5.58 10.89 -9.16
N ASP A 293 6.23 11.62 -10.08
CA ASP A 293 5.78 12.91 -10.58
C ASP A 293 4.90 12.76 -11.85
N TYR A 294 4.52 11.52 -12.20
CA TYR A 294 3.73 11.14 -13.38
C TYR A 294 4.40 11.46 -14.71
N GLU A 295 5.72 11.59 -14.74
CA GLU A 295 6.48 11.77 -15.95
C GLU A 295 6.83 10.41 -16.57
N GLU A 296 6.64 10.28 -17.89
CA GLU A 296 6.96 9.08 -18.62
C GLU A 296 8.48 8.89 -18.72
N ILE A 297 8.96 7.70 -18.35
CA ILE A 297 10.38 7.36 -18.34
C ILE A 297 10.68 6.21 -19.29
N SER A 298 11.93 6.14 -19.76
CA SER A 298 12.38 5.03 -20.61
C SER A 298 12.66 3.77 -19.79
N THR A 299 12.54 2.61 -20.42
CA THR A 299 12.93 1.32 -19.81
C THR A 299 14.41 1.28 -19.40
N GLN A 300 15.29 2.01 -20.12
CA GLN A 300 16.69 2.12 -19.74
C GLN A 300 16.89 2.78 -18.38
N ASN A 301 16.10 3.81 -18.07
CA ASN A 301 16.16 4.47 -16.77
C ASN A 301 15.74 3.54 -15.63
N VAL A 302 14.80 2.62 -15.87
CA VAL A 302 14.39 1.61 -14.88
C VAL A 302 15.53 0.66 -14.53
N ILE A 303 16.32 0.26 -15.53
CA ILE A 303 17.40 -0.71 -15.35
C ILE A 303 18.62 -0.08 -14.65
N THR A 304 18.89 1.20 -14.91
CA THR A 304 20.13 1.87 -14.46
C THR A 304 19.93 2.84 -13.29
N GLY A 305 18.67 3.16 -12.93
CA GLY A 305 18.34 4.21 -11.97
C GLY A 305 17.96 3.69 -10.59
N GLU A 306 18.38 4.40 -9.54
CA GLU A 306 17.77 4.32 -8.21
C GLU A 306 16.47 5.12 -8.24
N LEU A 307 15.48 4.56 -8.91
CA LEU A 307 14.15 5.16 -8.95
C LEU A 307 13.34 4.60 -7.79
N GLY A 308 12.60 5.45 -7.10
CA GLY A 308 11.60 5.07 -6.12
C GLY A 308 10.53 4.12 -6.70
N ALA A 309 9.32 4.15 -6.17
CA ALA A 309 8.21 3.43 -6.78
C ALA A 309 7.89 4.03 -8.17
N LEU A 310 7.51 3.16 -9.10
CA LEU A 310 7.14 3.50 -10.46
C LEU A 310 5.71 3.01 -10.73
N PHE A 311 5.00 3.72 -11.61
CA PHE A 311 3.75 3.25 -12.17
C PHE A 311 4.03 2.55 -13.50
N VAL A 312 3.90 1.23 -13.54
CA VAL A 312 4.02 0.44 -14.78
C VAL A 312 2.64 0.19 -15.35
N VAL A 313 2.44 0.62 -16.57
CA VAL A 313 1.16 0.51 -17.29
C VAL A 313 1.18 -0.74 -18.16
N LEU A 314 0.33 -1.68 -17.82
CA LEU A 314 0.14 -2.95 -18.50
C LEU A 314 -1.15 -2.88 -19.33
N LYS A 315 -1.08 -3.28 -20.60
CA LYS A 315 -2.24 -3.43 -21.47
C LYS A 315 -2.47 -4.90 -21.75
N LYS A 316 -3.70 -5.36 -21.56
CA LYS A 316 -4.10 -6.70 -21.94
C LYS A 316 -4.04 -6.86 -23.46
N SER A 317 -3.33 -7.91 -23.92
CA SER A 317 -3.19 -8.29 -25.33
C SER A 317 -4.45 -8.91 -25.89
#